data_9c0840406b3ea70bcb4db77e1306d495
#
_entry.id   9c0840406b3ea70bcb4db77e1306d495
#
_cell.length_a   1.000
_cell.length_b   1.000
_cell.length_c   1.000
_cell.angle_alpha   90.00
_cell.angle_beta   90.00
_cell.angle_gamma   90.00
#
_symmetry.space_group_name_H-M   'P 1'
#
loop_
_entity.id
_entity.type
_entity.pdbx_description
1 polymer ?
#
loop_
_entity_poly.entity_id
_entity_poly.type
_entity_poly.pdbx_seq_one_letter_code
_entity_poly.pdbx_strand_id
1 'polypeptide(L)'
;MKPLTYTLVVNGPQYGTQSARNAYLFAKALIEKGHILKSVFFYQDGVLNGSATHIPANDEFNLLQGWQSLAQSHQVQLETCVAAALRRGVVSEQEASQHGLASHNLAAHFTQSGLGSLAQALLEQDRVVQF
;
A
#
# COMPACT_ATOMS: atom_id res chain seq x y z
N MET A 1 -13.23 -20.43 14.58
CA MET A 1 -12.08 -20.38 13.66
C MET A 1 -11.01 -19.44 14.24
N LYS A 2 -9.78 -19.88 14.23
CA LYS A 2 -8.69 -19.04 14.70
C LYS A 2 -8.35 -18.01 13.60
N PRO A 3 -8.34 -16.70 13.91
CA PRO A 3 -7.93 -15.70 12.93
C PRO A 3 -6.48 -15.91 12.48
N LEU A 4 -6.26 -15.75 11.18
CA LEU A 4 -4.90 -15.74 10.62
C LEU A 4 -4.46 -14.29 10.38
N THR A 5 -3.15 -14.06 10.50
CA THR A 5 -2.56 -12.77 10.18
C THR A 5 -2.01 -12.77 8.76
N TYR A 6 -2.21 -11.65 8.07
CA TYR A 6 -1.84 -11.50 6.65
C TYR A 6 -1.01 -10.26 6.42
N THR A 7 -0.09 -10.34 5.48
CA THR A 7 0.47 -9.21 4.75
C THR A 7 0.24 -9.45 3.27
N LEU A 8 -0.15 -8.40 2.56
CA LEU A 8 -0.29 -8.44 1.10
C LEU A 8 0.88 -7.70 0.46
N VAL A 9 1.35 -8.22 -0.67
CA VAL A 9 2.36 -7.55 -1.50
C VAL A 9 1.70 -7.15 -2.80
N VAL A 10 1.75 -5.87 -3.14
CA VAL A 10 1.11 -5.31 -4.33
C VAL A 10 2.18 -4.78 -5.26
N ASN A 11 2.35 -5.42 -6.42
CA ASN A 11 3.37 -5.05 -7.40
C ASN A 11 2.82 -4.23 -8.56
N GLY A 12 1.50 -4.15 -8.73
CA GLY A 12 0.88 -3.41 -9.80
C GLY A 12 0.37 -2.04 -9.37
N PRO A 13 0.38 -1.07 -10.29
CA PRO A 13 -0.16 0.26 -10.02
C PRO A 13 -1.70 0.22 -9.94
N GLN A 14 -2.27 1.32 -9.51
CA GLN A 14 -3.73 1.45 -9.41
C GLN A 14 -4.43 1.50 -10.77
N TYR A 15 -3.71 1.85 -11.83
CA TYR A 15 -4.20 1.87 -13.20
C TYR A 15 -3.28 1.06 -14.10
N GLY A 16 -3.85 0.50 -15.15
CA GLY A 16 -3.11 -0.28 -16.15
C GLY A 16 -3.13 -1.78 -15.90
N THR A 17 -3.41 -2.21 -14.69
CA THR A 17 -3.62 -3.62 -14.33
C THR A 17 -4.76 -3.73 -13.34
N GLN A 18 -5.23 -4.97 -13.13
CA GLN A 18 -6.29 -5.25 -12.15
C GLN A 18 -5.73 -5.70 -10.81
N SER A 19 -4.41 -5.90 -10.70
CA SER A 19 -3.81 -6.55 -9.53
C SER A 19 -4.01 -5.77 -8.23
N ALA A 20 -3.85 -4.44 -8.27
CA ALA A 20 -4.03 -3.61 -7.08
C ALA A 20 -5.48 -3.62 -6.59
N ARG A 21 -6.44 -3.55 -7.51
CA ARG A 21 -7.85 -3.64 -7.17
C ARG A 21 -8.20 -5.00 -6.60
N ASN A 22 -7.66 -6.08 -7.19
CA ASN A 22 -7.86 -7.44 -6.67
C ASN A 22 -7.28 -7.58 -5.26
N ALA A 23 -6.12 -7.00 -5.00
CA ALA A 23 -5.53 -7.00 -3.67
C ALA A 23 -6.44 -6.31 -2.65
N TYR A 24 -7.02 -5.16 -3.03
CA TYR A 24 -7.94 -4.44 -2.17
C TYR A 24 -9.20 -5.27 -1.86
N LEU A 25 -9.77 -5.89 -2.88
CA LEU A 25 -10.96 -6.75 -2.69
C LEU A 25 -10.64 -7.95 -1.80
N PHE A 26 -9.46 -8.53 -1.97
CA PHE A 26 -8.99 -9.62 -1.11
C PHE A 26 -8.82 -9.14 0.34
N ALA A 27 -8.23 -7.95 0.53
CA ALA A 27 -8.06 -7.36 1.85
C ALA A 27 -9.41 -7.20 2.56
N LYS A 28 -10.39 -6.67 1.85
CA LYS A 28 -11.74 -6.51 2.40
C LYS A 28 -12.35 -7.87 2.77
N ALA A 29 -12.20 -8.85 1.90
CA ALA A 29 -12.78 -10.17 2.12
C ALA A 29 -12.17 -10.87 3.34
N LEU A 30 -10.85 -10.79 3.51
CA LEU A 30 -10.21 -11.44 4.65
C LEU A 30 -10.60 -10.79 5.97
N ILE A 31 -10.76 -9.48 5.99
CA ILE A 31 -11.21 -8.76 7.18
C ILE A 31 -12.66 -9.13 7.51
N GLU A 32 -13.53 -9.17 6.51
CA GLU A 32 -14.94 -9.56 6.69
C GLU A 32 -15.08 -10.98 7.21
N LYS A 33 -14.14 -11.86 6.87
CA LYS A 33 -14.14 -13.25 7.37
C LYS A 33 -13.49 -13.40 8.74
N GLY A 34 -13.08 -12.30 9.35
CA GLY A 34 -12.52 -12.30 10.71
C GLY A 34 -11.03 -12.52 10.79
N HIS A 35 -10.32 -12.48 9.67
CA HIS A 35 -8.86 -12.51 9.68
C HIS A 35 -8.27 -11.12 9.87
N ILE A 36 -6.97 -11.04 10.13
CA ILE A 36 -6.28 -9.82 10.48
C ILE A 36 -5.30 -9.45 9.37
N LEU A 37 -5.53 -8.29 8.75
CA LEU A 37 -4.58 -7.72 7.81
C LEU A 37 -3.65 -6.79 8.58
N LYS A 38 -2.37 -7.18 8.70
CA LYS A 38 -1.37 -6.38 9.42
C LYS A 38 -0.82 -5.26 8.58
N SER A 39 -0.49 -5.57 7.32
CA SER A 39 0.13 -4.58 6.44
C SER A 39 -0.11 -4.91 4.97
N VAL A 40 0.05 -3.90 4.14
CA VAL A 40 0.14 -4.04 2.69
C VAL A 40 1.46 -3.41 2.28
N PHE A 41 2.30 -4.18 1.61
CA PHE A 41 3.60 -3.73 1.14
C PHE A 41 3.52 -3.50 -0.38
N PHE A 42 3.65 -2.24 -0.78
CA PHE A 42 3.60 -1.84 -2.18
C PHE A 42 5.03 -1.83 -2.73
N TYR A 43 5.25 -2.60 -3.79
CA TYR A 43 6.57 -2.79 -4.38
C TYR A 43 6.52 -2.58 -5.89
N GLN A 44 7.67 -2.28 -6.49
CA GLN A 44 7.74 -2.00 -7.92
C GLN A 44 6.74 -0.89 -8.29
N ASP A 45 5.99 -1.03 -9.36
CA ASP A 45 4.98 -0.04 -9.75
C ASP A 45 3.82 0.06 -8.76
N GLY A 46 3.70 -0.91 -7.86
CA GLY A 46 2.71 -0.87 -6.79
C GLY A 46 2.84 0.35 -5.89
N VAL A 47 4.04 0.94 -5.78
CA VAL A 47 4.23 2.15 -4.97
C VAL A 47 3.39 3.33 -5.45
N LEU A 48 2.96 3.33 -6.72
CA LEU A 48 2.08 4.37 -7.25
C LEU A 48 0.73 4.42 -6.56
N ASN A 49 0.31 3.33 -5.90
CA ASN A 49 -0.89 3.34 -5.05
C ASN A 49 -0.78 4.35 -3.91
N GLY A 50 0.43 4.69 -3.49
CA GLY A 50 0.67 5.66 -2.42
C GLY A 50 0.78 7.11 -2.87
N SER A 51 0.59 7.40 -4.16
CA SER A 51 0.64 8.76 -4.67
C SER A 51 -0.66 9.50 -4.43
N ALA A 52 -0.58 10.69 -3.85
CA ALA A 52 -1.74 11.55 -3.60
C ALA A 52 -2.14 12.39 -4.81
N THR A 53 -1.38 12.32 -5.91
CA THR A 53 -1.56 13.26 -7.04
C THR A 53 -2.32 12.68 -8.21
N HIS A 54 -2.82 11.43 -8.13
CA HIS A 54 -3.72 10.91 -9.16
C HIS A 54 -5.16 11.27 -8.80
N ILE A 55 -5.97 11.53 -9.82
CA ILE A 55 -7.34 12.03 -9.65
C ILE A 55 -8.27 11.11 -10.45
N PRO A 56 -8.97 10.18 -9.78
CA PRO A 56 -9.95 9.34 -10.45
C PRO A 56 -11.14 10.16 -10.96
N ALA A 57 -11.79 9.65 -11.99
CA ALA A 57 -13.07 10.22 -12.43
C ALA A 57 -14.13 10.04 -11.34
N ASN A 58 -15.17 10.90 -11.37
CA ASN A 58 -16.19 10.95 -10.32
C ASN A 58 -17.00 9.64 -10.21
N ASP A 59 -17.09 8.89 -11.29
CA ASP A 59 -17.91 7.67 -11.37
C ASP A 59 -17.11 6.39 -11.20
N GLU A 60 -15.83 6.48 -10.88
CA GLU A 60 -15.01 5.30 -10.63
C GLU A 60 -14.59 5.17 -9.17
N PHE A 61 -14.25 3.94 -8.77
CA PHE A 61 -13.80 3.68 -7.42
C PHE A 61 -12.46 4.38 -7.16
N ASN A 62 -12.36 5.07 -6.02
CA ASN A 62 -11.11 5.70 -5.60
C ASN A 62 -10.32 4.70 -4.75
N LEU A 63 -9.35 4.02 -5.37
CA LEU A 63 -8.57 2.99 -4.71
C LEU A 63 -7.67 3.57 -3.59
N LEU A 64 -7.14 4.77 -3.78
CA LEU A 64 -6.35 5.43 -2.73
C LEU A 64 -7.16 5.59 -1.46
N GLN A 65 -8.38 6.11 -1.57
CA GLN A 65 -9.26 6.24 -0.42
C GLN A 65 -9.62 4.88 0.18
N GLY A 66 -9.74 3.86 -0.66
CA GLY A 66 -9.96 2.49 -0.19
C GLY A 66 -8.85 2.02 0.71
N TRP A 67 -7.60 2.16 0.29
CA TRP A 67 -6.44 1.81 1.11
C TRP A 67 -6.41 2.62 2.41
N GLN A 68 -6.62 3.92 2.31
CA GLN A 68 -6.62 4.81 3.49
C GLN A 68 -7.71 4.44 4.49
N SER A 69 -8.87 4.02 4.01
CA SER A 69 -9.96 3.56 4.88
C SER A 69 -9.57 2.30 5.66
N LEU A 70 -8.87 1.38 5.02
CA LEU A 70 -8.38 0.18 5.71
C LEU A 70 -7.37 0.54 6.81
N ALA A 71 -6.47 1.47 6.53
CA ALA A 71 -5.51 1.94 7.52
C ALA A 71 -6.21 2.58 8.71
N GLN A 72 -7.20 3.41 8.45
CA GLN A 72 -7.90 4.18 9.47
C GLN A 72 -8.84 3.30 10.31
N SER A 73 -9.60 2.41 9.67
CA SER A 73 -10.62 1.61 10.34
C SER A 73 -10.09 0.33 10.96
N HIS A 74 -9.02 -0.24 10.40
CA HIS A 74 -8.50 -1.55 10.80
C HIS A 74 -7.02 -1.53 11.16
N GLN A 75 -6.43 -0.34 11.28
CA GLN A 75 -5.02 -0.15 11.65
C GLN A 75 -4.05 -0.92 10.73
N VAL A 76 -4.40 -1.04 9.46
CA VAL A 76 -3.53 -1.67 8.46
C VAL A 76 -2.36 -0.73 8.17
N GLN A 77 -1.14 -1.24 8.23
CA GLN A 77 0.03 -0.47 7.86
C GLN A 77 0.20 -0.50 6.34
N LEU A 78 0.22 0.67 5.72
CA LEU A 78 0.43 0.83 4.28
C LEU A 78 1.87 1.26 4.06
N GLU A 79 2.68 0.36 3.49
CA GLU A 79 4.11 0.57 3.34
C GLU A 79 4.49 0.58 1.87
N THR A 80 5.23 1.60 1.45
CA THR A 80 5.79 1.67 0.10
C THR A 80 7.29 1.40 0.17
N CYS A 81 7.80 0.52 -0.71
CA CYS A 81 9.24 0.31 -0.81
C CYS A 81 9.90 1.64 -1.18
N VAL A 82 10.75 2.16 -0.29
CA VAL A 82 11.32 3.51 -0.45
C VAL A 82 12.13 3.63 -1.73
N ALA A 83 12.96 2.64 -2.07
CA ALA A 83 13.77 2.70 -3.28
C ALA A 83 12.89 2.70 -4.54
N ALA A 84 11.88 1.84 -4.57
CA ALA A 84 10.95 1.80 -5.71
C ALA A 84 10.13 3.08 -5.81
N ALA A 85 9.71 3.64 -4.67
CA ALA A 85 8.95 4.89 -4.62
C ALA A 85 9.77 6.07 -5.14
N LEU A 86 11.00 6.22 -4.67
CA LEU A 86 11.85 7.34 -5.08
C LEU A 86 12.18 7.30 -6.57
N ARG A 87 12.38 6.11 -7.12
CA ARG A 87 12.62 5.95 -8.57
C ARG A 87 11.42 6.35 -9.41
N ARG A 88 10.23 6.35 -8.86
CA ARG A 88 8.98 6.61 -9.57
C ARG A 88 8.32 7.94 -9.18
N GLY A 89 9.05 8.76 -8.44
CA GLY A 89 8.56 10.07 -8.07
C GLY A 89 7.50 10.07 -6.97
N VAL A 90 7.43 9.03 -6.17
CA VAL A 90 6.58 9.00 -4.97
C VAL A 90 7.47 9.35 -3.77
N VAL A 91 7.29 10.56 -3.25
CA VAL A 91 8.21 11.13 -2.25
C VAL A 91 7.43 11.68 -1.07
N SER A 92 8.00 11.49 0.12
CA SER A 92 7.49 12.09 1.34
C SER A 92 7.93 13.55 1.42
N GLU A 93 7.32 14.32 2.33
CA GLU A 93 7.71 15.70 2.58
C GLU A 93 9.19 15.80 2.96
N GLN A 94 9.66 14.91 3.84
CA GLN A 94 11.05 14.89 4.27
C GLN A 94 12.00 14.62 3.11
N GLU A 95 11.68 13.64 2.26
CA GLU A 95 12.51 13.29 1.12
C GLU A 95 12.54 14.41 0.09
N ALA A 96 11.40 15.04 -0.15
CA ALA A 96 11.34 16.21 -1.05
C ALA A 96 12.23 17.33 -0.54
N SER A 97 12.19 17.61 0.75
CA SER A 97 13.04 18.63 1.38
C SER A 97 14.52 18.28 1.24
N GLN A 98 14.89 17.03 1.49
CA GLN A 98 16.29 16.56 1.39
C GLN A 98 16.84 16.66 -0.03
N HIS A 99 15.99 16.51 -1.02
CA HIS A 99 16.39 16.51 -2.44
C HIS A 99 16.07 17.82 -3.17
N GLY A 100 15.65 18.85 -2.44
CA GLY A 100 15.38 20.15 -3.03
C GLY A 100 14.18 20.20 -3.97
N LEU A 101 13.21 19.30 -3.77
CA LEU A 101 12.00 19.25 -4.58
C LEU A 101 10.95 20.23 -4.04
N ALA A 102 10.18 20.84 -4.95
CA ALA A 102 9.19 21.85 -4.60
C ALA A 102 7.93 21.25 -3.96
N SER A 103 7.66 19.98 -4.18
CA SER A 103 6.44 19.35 -3.69
C SER A 103 6.68 17.88 -3.34
N HIS A 104 5.71 17.29 -2.66
CA HIS A 104 5.73 15.89 -2.27
C HIS A 104 4.34 15.29 -2.53
N ASN A 105 4.26 13.97 -2.64
CA ASN A 105 3.01 13.31 -3.01
C ASN A 105 2.73 11.99 -2.30
N LEU A 106 3.54 11.60 -1.32
CA LEU A 106 3.20 10.41 -0.54
C LEU A 106 1.92 10.69 0.24
N ALA A 107 0.90 9.87 0.00
CA ALA A 107 -0.43 10.09 0.58
C ALA A 107 -0.42 9.82 2.10
N ALA A 108 -1.40 10.41 2.79
CA ALA A 108 -1.60 10.15 4.21
C ALA A 108 -1.81 8.67 4.47
N HIS A 109 -1.34 8.18 5.60
CA HIS A 109 -1.36 6.79 6.05
C HIS A 109 -0.36 5.87 5.34
N PHE A 110 0.35 6.35 4.31
CA PHE A 110 1.43 5.58 3.69
C PHE A 110 2.76 5.95 4.32
N THR A 111 3.62 4.95 4.49
CA THR A 111 4.96 5.11 5.06
C THR A 111 5.99 4.50 4.13
N GLN A 112 7.06 5.24 3.82
CA GLN A 112 8.20 4.69 3.09
C GLN A 112 8.91 3.67 3.98
N SER A 113 9.17 2.48 3.44
CA SER A 113 9.79 1.37 4.18
C SER A 113 10.86 0.68 3.36
N GLY A 114 11.77 -0.01 4.03
CA GLY A 114 12.76 -0.86 3.38
C GLY A 114 12.26 -2.28 3.18
N LEU A 115 12.97 -3.05 2.35
CA LEU A 115 12.66 -4.46 2.12
C LEU A 115 12.80 -5.32 3.38
N GLY A 116 13.53 -4.84 4.39
CA GLY A 116 13.59 -5.51 5.69
C GLY A 116 12.25 -5.66 6.37
N SER A 117 11.36 -4.68 6.19
CA SER A 117 9.99 -4.77 6.72
C SER A 117 9.21 -5.90 6.04
N LEU A 118 9.36 -6.07 4.73
CA LEU A 118 8.76 -7.19 4.02
C LEU A 118 9.34 -8.53 4.47
N ALA A 119 10.66 -8.61 4.63
CA ALA A 119 11.31 -9.82 5.11
C ALA A 119 10.78 -10.22 6.49
N GLN A 120 10.62 -9.24 7.38
CA GLN A 120 10.06 -9.47 8.71
C GLN A 120 8.61 -10.00 8.62
N ALA A 121 7.81 -9.44 7.74
CA ALA A 121 6.43 -9.90 7.54
C ALA A 121 6.40 -11.36 7.06
N LEU A 122 7.31 -11.74 6.16
CA LEU A 122 7.41 -13.12 5.69
C LEU A 122 7.71 -14.12 6.81
N LEU A 123 8.43 -13.67 7.84
CA LEU A 123 8.77 -14.51 8.99
C LEU A 123 7.66 -14.54 10.05
N GLU A 124 6.91 -13.46 10.20
CA GLU A 124 5.98 -13.30 11.32
C GLU A 124 4.53 -13.59 10.98
N GLN A 125 4.10 -13.31 9.74
CA GLN A 125 2.69 -13.45 9.39
C GLN A 125 2.34 -14.90 9.03
N ASP A 126 1.10 -15.29 9.30
CA ASP A 126 0.62 -16.62 8.92
C ASP A 126 0.58 -16.78 7.41
N ARG A 127 0.24 -15.71 6.69
CA ARG A 127 0.15 -15.71 5.22
C ARG A 127 0.69 -14.43 4.65
N VAL A 128 1.43 -14.55 3.55
CA VAL A 128 1.83 -13.42 2.71
C VAL A 128 1.37 -13.75 1.29
N VAL A 129 0.54 -12.90 0.73
CA VAL A 129 -0.05 -13.12 -0.59
C VAL A 129 0.34 -11.98 -1.51
N GLN A 130 0.84 -12.32 -2.68
CA GLN A 130 1.31 -11.34 -3.68
C GLN A 130 0.30 -11.19 -4.81
N PHE A 131 0.12 -9.95 -5.22
CA PHE A 131 -0.74 -9.55 -6.34
C PHE A 131 0.03 -8.79 -7.40
#